data_2a4a52162bc92ec134fd9b7b166f1615
#
_entry.id   2a4a52162bc92ec134fd9b7b166f1615
#
_cell.length_a   1.000
_cell.length_b   1.000
_cell.length_c   1.000
_cell.angle_alpha   90.00
_cell.angle_beta   90.00
_cell.angle_gamma   90.00
#
_symmetry.space_group_name_H-M   'P 1'
#
loop_
_entity.id
_entity.type
_entity.pdbx_description
1 polymer ?
#
loop_
_entity_poly.entity_id
_entity_poly.type
_entity_poly.pdbx_seq_one_letter_code
_entity_poly.pdbx_strand_id
1 'polypeptide(L)'
;VTESALILAAVWKWFPPRRWAVCDGVSYGWGLLYEADAIAVSKAGRVHELEAKSAKADLARDHKKRKWLLPAQVDYFWYVVPTALTDPAVALARPRGLGVISVSAPGANDVIGNSVRLLLPKPLRSQNRVRDRSDRPRLWRLAAVRYWDERIRKPKGETR
;
A
#
# COMPACT_ATOMS: atom_id res chain seq x y z
N VAL A 1 8.46 11.19 -9.67
CA VAL A 1 7.93 9.80 -9.56
C VAL A 1 6.47 9.90 -9.14
N THR A 2 5.56 9.23 -9.83
CA THR A 2 4.13 9.21 -9.49
C THR A 2 3.87 8.27 -8.31
N GLU A 3 2.78 8.50 -7.57
CA GLU A 3 2.40 7.64 -6.43
C GLU A 3 2.12 6.22 -6.88
N SER A 4 1.47 6.03 -8.03
CA SER A 4 1.26 4.70 -8.63
C SER A 4 2.57 3.96 -8.91
N ALA A 5 3.61 4.65 -9.39
CA ALA A 5 4.92 4.03 -9.62
C ALA A 5 5.61 3.64 -8.30
N LEU A 6 5.44 4.43 -7.24
CA LEU A 6 5.93 4.10 -5.89
C LEU A 6 5.26 2.83 -5.36
N ILE A 7 3.92 2.77 -5.45
CA ILE A 7 3.17 1.58 -5.03
C ILE A 7 3.60 0.35 -5.83
N LEU A 8 3.70 0.46 -7.14
CA LEU A 8 4.10 -0.65 -8.00
C LEU A 8 5.47 -1.20 -7.61
N ALA A 9 6.47 -0.34 -7.41
CA ALA A 9 7.81 -0.74 -6.98
C ALA A 9 7.80 -1.44 -5.60
N ALA A 10 7.05 -0.89 -4.63
CA ALA A 10 6.94 -1.49 -3.30
C ALA A 10 6.25 -2.86 -3.35
N VAL A 11 5.17 -2.99 -4.14
CA VAL A 11 4.42 -4.24 -4.31
C VAL A 11 5.30 -5.31 -4.94
N TRP A 12 5.97 -5.02 -6.05
CA TRP A 12 6.85 -5.99 -6.72
C TRP A 12 7.93 -6.53 -5.79
N LYS A 13 8.53 -5.68 -4.99
CA LYS A 13 9.64 -6.06 -4.13
C LYS A 13 9.21 -6.75 -2.83
N TRP A 14 8.17 -6.23 -2.16
CA TRP A 14 7.84 -6.58 -0.79
C TRP A 14 6.54 -7.33 -0.61
N PHE A 15 5.62 -7.19 -1.55
CA PHE A 15 4.28 -7.79 -1.52
C PHE A 15 3.97 -8.55 -2.82
N PRO A 16 4.88 -9.43 -3.29
CA PRO A 16 4.73 -10.05 -4.60
C PRO A 16 3.41 -10.84 -4.68
N PRO A 17 2.66 -10.75 -5.79
CA PRO A 17 1.33 -11.36 -5.96
C PRO A 17 1.28 -12.87 -5.72
N ARG A 18 2.41 -13.56 -5.83
CA ARG A 18 2.50 -15.00 -5.53
C ARG A 18 2.29 -15.34 -4.06
N ARG A 19 2.50 -14.37 -3.16
CA ARG A 19 2.42 -14.54 -1.71
C ARG A 19 1.39 -13.65 -1.05
N TRP A 20 0.94 -12.61 -1.75
CA TRP A 20 0.05 -11.58 -1.25
C TRP A 20 -1.11 -11.37 -2.21
N ALA A 21 -2.30 -11.14 -1.67
CA ALA A 21 -3.37 -10.53 -2.43
C ALA A 21 -3.19 -9.02 -2.34
N VAL A 22 -3.01 -8.35 -3.47
CA VAL A 22 -2.80 -6.90 -3.52
C VAL A 22 -3.92 -6.27 -4.33
N CYS A 23 -4.50 -5.20 -3.79
CA CYS A 23 -5.49 -4.37 -4.45
C CYS A 23 -5.05 -2.91 -4.32
N ASP A 24 -5.03 -2.19 -5.42
CA ASP A 24 -4.81 -0.75 -5.49
C ASP A 24 -6.14 0.01 -5.45
N GLY A 25 -6.10 1.29 -5.08
CA GLY A 25 -7.25 2.19 -5.06
C GLY A 25 -8.47 1.59 -4.33
N VAL A 26 -8.28 1.10 -3.10
CA VAL A 26 -9.35 0.49 -2.31
C VAL A 26 -10.14 1.58 -1.62
N SER A 27 -11.37 1.82 -2.08
CA SER A 27 -12.27 2.84 -1.55
C SER A 27 -13.36 2.26 -0.65
N TYR A 28 -14.20 3.16 -0.13
CA TYR A 28 -15.36 2.87 0.72
C TYR A 28 -16.10 1.59 0.31
N GLY A 29 -16.58 0.82 1.25
CA GLY A 29 -17.27 -0.46 1.02
C GLY A 29 -16.49 -1.69 1.48
N TRP A 30 -15.20 -1.50 1.83
CA TRP A 30 -14.34 -2.52 2.42
C TRP A 30 -14.17 -2.33 3.94
N GLY A 31 -15.04 -1.51 4.54
CA GLY A 31 -14.93 -1.10 5.94
C GLY A 31 -13.83 -0.05 6.17
N LEU A 32 -13.18 0.43 5.11
CA LEU A 32 -12.32 1.60 5.20
C LEU A 32 -13.18 2.87 5.20
N LEU A 33 -12.85 3.82 6.08
CA LEU A 33 -13.49 5.12 6.14
C LEU A 33 -12.88 6.12 5.14
N TYR A 34 -11.93 5.68 4.33
CA TYR A 34 -11.16 6.47 3.37
C TYR A 34 -10.66 5.58 2.22
N GLU A 35 -10.12 6.18 1.19
CA GLU A 35 -9.45 5.49 0.11
C GLU A 35 -7.99 5.20 0.48
N ALA A 36 -7.57 3.93 0.33
CA ALA A 36 -6.19 3.50 0.47
C ALA A 36 -5.55 3.37 -0.91
N ASP A 37 -4.30 3.80 -1.06
CA ASP A 37 -3.60 3.67 -2.35
C ASP A 37 -3.38 2.21 -2.71
N ALA A 38 -3.03 1.36 -1.73
CA ALA A 38 -3.03 -0.08 -1.90
C ALA A 38 -3.23 -0.84 -0.58
N ILE A 39 -3.84 -2.01 -0.68
CA ILE A 39 -3.98 -2.98 0.41
C ILE A 39 -3.30 -4.29 -0.01
N ALA A 40 -2.45 -4.82 0.86
CA ALA A 40 -1.84 -6.13 0.69
C ALA A 40 -2.26 -7.07 1.83
N VAL A 41 -2.76 -8.25 1.48
CA VAL A 41 -3.22 -9.26 2.45
C VAL A 41 -2.33 -10.50 2.36
N SER A 42 -1.73 -10.90 3.47
CA SER A 42 -0.92 -12.12 3.55
C SER A 42 -1.80 -13.38 3.59
N LYS A 43 -1.19 -14.55 3.34
CA LYS A 43 -1.84 -15.86 3.52
C LYS A 43 -2.38 -16.06 4.95
N ALA A 44 -1.71 -15.50 5.95
CA ALA A 44 -2.17 -15.53 7.35
C ALA A 44 -3.29 -14.52 7.62
N GLY A 45 -3.77 -13.80 6.61
CA GLY A 45 -4.82 -12.80 6.70
C GLY A 45 -4.38 -11.51 7.40
N ARG A 46 -3.09 -11.20 7.47
CA ARG A 46 -2.61 -9.90 7.93
C ARG A 46 -2.80 -8.89 6.83
N VAL A 47 -3.40 -7.77 7.18
CA VAL A 47 -3.74 -6.68 6.24
C VAL A 47 -2.73 -5.55 6.40
N HIS A 48 -2.10 -5.18 5.31
CA HIS A 48 -1.15 -4.08 5.21
C HIS A 48 -1.72 -3.01 4.31
N GLU A 49 -1.75 -1.78 4.78
CA GLU A 49 -2.06 -0.61 3.97
C GLU A 49 -0.77 0.05 3.51
N LEU A 50 -0.73 0.42 2.25
CA LEU A 50 0.36 1.17 1.64
C LEU A 50 -0.20 2.52 1.20
N GLU A 51 0.43 3.59 1.66
CA GLU A 51 0.08 4.97 1.33
C GLU A 51 1.28 5.65 0.69
N ALA A 52 1.19 5.98 -0.58
CA ALA A 52 2.25 6.65 -1.32
C ALA A 52 2.21 8.15 -1.08
N LYS A 53 3.38 8.75 -0.95
CA LYS A 53 3.54 10.21 -0.87
C LYS A 53 4.74 10.64 -1.68
N SER A 54 4.49 11.42 -2.72
CA SER A 54 5.51 11.91 -3.65
C SER A 54 6.07 13.28 -3.27
N ALA A 55 5.37 14.03 -2.39
CA ALA A 55 5.76 15.36 -1.94
C ALA A 55 5.77 15.49 -0.40
N LYS A 56 6.70 16.30 0.12
CA LYS A 56 6.84 16.56 1.57
C LYS A 56 5.57 17.20 2.17
N ALA A 57 4.93 18.10 1.43
CA ALA A 57 3.71 18.76 1.86
C ALA A 57 2.55 17.76 2.01
N ASP A 58 2.45 16.79 1.10
CA ASP A 58 1.41 15.76 1.13
C ASP A 58 1.64 14.77 2.28
N LEU A 59 2.89 14.39 2.50
CA LEU A 59 3.28 13.57 3.65
C LEU A 59 2.90 14.25 4.97
N ALA A 60 3.21 15.54 5.13
CA ALA A 60 2.88 16.31 6.33
C ALA A 60 1.36 16.50 6.51
N ARG A 61 0.62 16.69 5.42
CA ARG A 61 -0.84 16.83 5.41
C ARG A 61 -1.53 15.52 5.78
N ASP A 62 -1.08 14.43 5.20
CA ASP A 62 -1.62 13.10 5.47
C ASP A 62 -1.40 12.71 6.94
N HIS A 63 -0.23 13.05 7.47
CA HIS A 63 0.08 12.82 8.85
C HIS A 63 -0.92 13.48 9.82
N LYS A 64 -1.47 14.64 9.49
CA LYS A 64 -2.51 15.31 10.28
C LYS A 64 -3.85 14.58 10.25
N LYS A 65 -4.16 13.84 9.19
CA LYS A 65 -5.41 13.09 9.05
C LYS A 65 -5.51 11.90 10.00
N ARG A 66 -4.38 11.42 10.53
CA ARG A 66 -4.30 10.32 11.51
C ARG A 66 -5.07 9.06 11.07
N LYS A 67 -5.01 8.71 9.79
CA LYS A 67 -5.71 7.55 9.22
C LYS A 67 -5.47 6.26 10.03
N TRP A 68 -4.25 6.07 10.52
CA TRP A 68 -3.86 4.91 11.33
C TRP A 68 -4.52 4.83 12.71
N LEU A 69 -5.17 5.91 13.19
CA LEU A 69 -5.94 5.93 14.43
C LEU A 69 -7.41 5.58 14.21
N LEU A 70 -7.88 5.61 12.97
CA LEU A 70 -9.23 5.22 12.65
C LEU A 70 -9.39 3.72 12.96
N PRO A 71 -10.60 3.25 13.32
CA PRO A 71 -10.84 1.84 13.54
C PRO A 71 -10.54 1.09 12.23
N ALA A 72 -9.26 0.80 12.07
CA ALA A 72 -8.75 0.31 10.82
C ALA A 72 -8.88 -1.20 10.79
N GLN A 73 -9.36 -1.71 9.70
CA GLN A 73 -9.32 -3.13 9.38
C GLN A 73 -7.91 -3.58 8.96
N VAL A 74 -6.91 -2.69 9.08
CA VAL A 74 -5.52 -2.95 8.74
C VAL A 74 -4.67 -3.28 9.97
N ASP A 75 -3.74 -4.22 9.81
CA ASP A 75 -2.79 -4.60 10.87
C ASP A 75 -1.56 -3.71 10.86
N TYR A 76 -1.15 -3.27 9.68
CA TYR A 76 0.11 -2.56 9.45
C TYR A 76 -0.11 -1.43 8.45
N PHE A 77 0.47 -0.29 8.73
CA PHE A 77 0.44 0.87 7.85
C PHE A 77 1.86 1.21 7.38
N TRP A 78 2.00 1.52 6.08
CA TRP A 78 3.25 1.84 5.44
C TRP A 78 3.18 3.14 4.67
N TYR A 79 4.13 4.03 4.88
CA TYR A 79 4.42 5.07 3.91
C TYR A 79 5.33 4.52 2.82
N VAL A 80 5.00 4.80 1.56
CA VAL A 80 5.82 4.51 0.39
C VAL A 80 6.26 5.83 -0.20
N VAL A 81 7.56 6.12 -0.16
CA VAL A 81 8.09 7.45 -0.48
C VAL A 81 9.29 7.37 -1.41
N PRO A 82 9.56 8.40 -2.24
CA PRO A 82 10.81 8.48 -2.97
C PRO A 82 11.98 8.69 -2.00
N THR A 83 13.19 8.32 -2.43
CA THR A 83 14.41 8.39 -1.59
C THR A 83 14.62 9.76 -0.95
N ALA A 84 14.30 10.84 -1.66
CA ALA A 84 14.42 12.21 -1.13
C ALA A 84 13.52 12.51 0.08
N LEU A 85 12.45 11.72 0.28
CA LEU A 85 11.51 11.88 1.41
C LEU A 85 11.72 10.84 2.52
N THR A 86 12.78 10.04 2.44
CA THR A 86 13.05 8.96 3.40
C THR A 86 13.13 9.47 4.84
N ASP A 87 14.02 10.41 5.11
CA ASP A 87 14.26 10.91 6.48
C ASP A 87 13.02 11.56 7.10
N PRO A 88 12.32 12.49 6.41
CA PRO A 88 11.08 13.03 6.94
C PRO A 88 9.99 11.95 7.15
N ALA A 89 9.88 10.95 6.28
CA ALA A 89 8.92 9.86 6.45
C ALA A 89 9.25 9.00 7.68
N VAL A 90 10.53 8.65 7.88
CA VAL A 90 10.98 7.88 9.05
C VAL A 90 10.76 8.66 10.34
N ALA A 91 11.06 9.97 10.35
CA ALA A 91 10.83 10.82 11.51
C ALA A 91 9.35 10.87 11.92
N LEU A 92 8.44 10.91 10.96
CA LEU A 92 6.99 10.91 11.20
C LEU A 92 6.47 9.52 11.60
N ALA A 93 6.96 8.46 10.98
CA ALA A 93 6.45 7.11 11.13
C ALA A 93 6.90 6.42 12.42
N ARG A 94 8.18 6.58 12.79
CA ARG A 94 8.82 5.88 13.91
C ARG A 94 8.10 6.03 15.25
N PRO A 95 7.73 7.23 15.72
CA PRO A 95 7.04 7.39 17.01
C PRO A 95 5.68 6.68 17.08
N ARG A 96 5.10 6.36 15.93
CA ARG A 96 3.77 5.77 15.79
C ARG A 96 3.79 4.28 15.44
N GLY A 97 4.97 3.73 15.26
CA GLY A 97 5.12 2.34 14.85
C GLY A 97 4.65 2.07 13.41
N LEU A 98 4.65 3.10 12.54
CA LEU A 98 4.34 2.92 11.12
C LEU A 98 5.60 2.46 10.37
N GLY A 99 5.40 1.80 9.23
CA GLY A 99 6.47 1.38 8.35
C GLY A 99 6.84 2.44 7.32
N VAL A 100 8.05 2.33 6.77
CA VAL A 100 8.51 3.16 5.65
C VAL A 100 9.21 2.29 4.61
N ILE A 101 8.81 2.44 3.37
CA ILE A 101 9.45 1.89 2.19
C ILE A 101 9.94 3.06 1.34
N SER A 102 11.25 3.12 1.12
CA SER A 102 11.86 4.09 0.20
C SER A 102 11.98 3.48 -1.19
N VAL A 103 11.67 4.27 -2.20
CA VAL A 103 11.77 3.87 -3.60
C VAL A 103 12.70 4.84 -4.32
N SER A 104 13.75 4.31 -4.96
CA SER A 104 14.60 5.09 -5.87
C SER A 104 13.86 5.33 -7.19
N ALA A 105 14.21 6.42 -7.87
CA ALA A 105 13.77 6.59 -9.25
C ALA A 105 14.26 5.40 -10.10
N PRO A 106 13.48 4.93 -11.09
CA PRO A 106 13.96 3.95 -12.05
C PRO A 106 15.23 4.44 -12.73
N GLY A 107 16.27 3.62 -12.76
CA GLY A 107 17.45 3.86 -13.57
C GLY A 107 17.14 3.68 -15.06
N ALA A 108 18.09 4.03 -15.94
CA ALA A 108 17.92 3.91 -17.39
C ALA A 108 17.57 2.47 -17.84
N ASN A 109 17.94 1.47 -17.04
CA ASN A 109 17.70 0.04 -17.32
C ASN A 109 16.64 -0.58 -16.38
N ASP A 110 16.07 0.18 -15.45
CA ASP A 110 15.08 -0.30 -14.49
C ASP A 110 13.68 0.19 -14.90
N VAL A 111 12.81 -0.73 -15.27
CA VAL A 111 11.39 -0.42 -15.53
C VAL A 111 10.66 -0.05 -14.23
N ILE A 112 11.14 -0.58 -13.11
CA ILE A 112 10.57 -0.39 -11.78
C ILE A 112 11.70 0.03 -10.84
N GLY A 113 11.53 1.16 -10.14
CA GLY A 113 12.51 1.64 -9.17
C GLY A 113 12.79 0.63 -8.06
N ASN A 114 14.05 0.59 -7.60
CA ASN A 114 14.41 -0.24 -6.47
C ASN A 114 13.77 0.29 -5.18
N SER A 115 13.18 -0.59 -4.37
CA SER A 115 12.62 -0.24 -3.08
C SER A 115 13.37 -0.90 -1.93
N VAL A 116 13.56 -0.15 -0.84
CA VAL A 116 14.21 -0.61 0.38
C VAL A 116 13.29 -0.38 1.57
N ARG A 117 13.09 -1.42 2.39
CA ARG A 117 12.42 -1.24 3.68
C ARG A 117 13.39 -0.62 4.67
N LEU A 118 13.04 0.55 5.19
CA LEU A 118 13.87 1.28 6.14
C LEU A 118 13.34 1.21 7.56
N LEU A 119 12.03 1.08 7.72
CA LEU A 119 11.39 1.01 9.01
C LEU A 119 10.28 -0.04 8.95
N LEU A 120 10.35 -1.04 9.81
CA LEU A 120 9.29 -2.03 9.94
C LEU A 120 8.17 -1.51 10.83
N PRO A 121 6.90 -1.67 10.43
CA PRO A 121 5.79 -1.24 11.26
C PRO A 121 5.59 -2.19 12.44
N LYS A 122 5.07 -1.64 13.52
CA LYS A 122 4.48 -2.43 14.60
C LYS A 122 3.01 -2.70 14.26
N PRO A 123 2.43 -3.80 14.77
CA PRO A 123 1.00 -4.02 14.65
C PRO A 123 0.22 -2.83 15.23
N LEU A 124 -0.71 -2.30 14.46
CA LEU A 124 -1.60 -1.24 14.93
C LEU A 124 -2.51 -1.82 16.02
N ARG A 125 -2.50 -1.19 17.19
CA ARG A 125 -3.43 -1.54 18.27
C ARG A 125 -4.80 -0.95 17.96
N SER A 126 -5.68 -1.75 17.40
CA SER A 126 -7.09 -1.37 17.32
C SER A 126 -7.77 -1.71 18.64
N GLN A 127 -8.33 -0.71 19.28
CA GLN A 127 -9.12 -0.92 20.52
C GLN A 127 -10.46 -1.62 20.25
N ASN A 128 -10.92 -1.66 18.99
CA ASN A 128 -12.21 -2.24 18.60
C ASN A 128 -12.09 -3.13 17.35
N ARG A 129 -11.19 -4.11 17.40
CA ARG A 129 -11.11 -5.10 16.30
C ARG A 129 -12.23 -6.12 16.40
N VAL A 130 -13.41 -5.76 16.01
CA VAL A 130 -14.35 -6.75 15.49
C VAL A 130 -13.92 -7.02 14.03
N ARG A 131 -12.90 -7.86 13.88
CA ARG A 131 -12.62 -8.41 12.56
C ARG A 131 -13.72 -9.39 12.21
N ASP A 132 -14.61 -8.95 11.37
CA ASP A 132 -15.42 -9.92 10.65
C ASP A 132 -14.46 -10.71 9.73
N ARG A 133 -14.23 -11.98 10.09
CA ARG A 133 -13.42 -12.90 9.29
C ARG A 133 -13.99 -13.07 7.87
N SER A 134 -15.22 -12.64 7.63
CA SER A 134 -15.89 -12.66 6.33
C SER A 134 -15.28 -11.69 5.31
N ASP A 135 -14.57 -10.65 5.73
CA ASP A 135 -13.97 -9.66 4.82
C ASP A 135 -12.71 -10.15 4.11
N ARG A 136 -12.03 -11.17 4.65
CA ARG A 136 -10.83 -11.75 4.03
C ARG A 136 -11.11 -12.39 2.66
N PRO A 137 -12.12 -13.23 2.51
CA PRO A 137 -12.51 -13.76 1.20
C PRO A 137 -12.88 -12.66 0.21
N ARG A 138 -13.50 -11.56 0.68
CA ARG A 138 -13.84 -10.42 -0.15
C ARG A 138 -12.62 -9.72 -0.72
N LEU A 139 -11.58 -9.45 0.09
CA LEU A 139 -10.34 -8.85 -0.38
C LEU A 139 -9.61 -9.73 -1.40
N TRP A 140 -9.55 -11.05 -1.17
CA TRP A 140 -9.00 -12.00 -2.13
C TRP A 140 -9.83 -12.03 -3.43
N ARG A 141 -11.16 -11.98 -3.33
CA ARG A 141 -12.06 -11.93 -4.48
C ARG A 141 -11.88 -10.64 -5.27
N LEU A 142 -11.73 -9.50 -4.60
CA LEU A 142 -11.48 -8.21 -5.27
C LEU A 142 -10.15 -8.23 -6.03
N ALA A 143 -9.08 -8.71 -5.41
CA ALA A 143 -7.78 -8.84 -6.06
C ALA A 143 -7.87 -9.72 -7.31
N ALA A 144 -8.61 -10.83 -7.22
CA ALA A 144 -8.84 -11.72 -8.36
C ALA A 144 -9.65 -11.02 -9.46
N VAL A 145 -10.75 -10.34 -9.12
CA VAL A 145 -11.60 -9.63 -10.10
C VAL A 145 -10.81 -8.54 -10.81
N ARG A 146 -10.05 -7.71 -10.08
CA ARG A 146 -9.21 -6.67 -10.69
C ARG A 146 -8.13 -7.23 -11.60
N TYR A 147 -7.47 -8.29 -11.16
CA TYR A 147 -6.48 -8.98 -11.99
C TYR A 147 -7.07 -9.45 -13.33
N TRP A 148 -8.30 -10.00 -13.31
CA TRP A 148 -8.98 -10.43 -14.52
C TRP A 148 -9.49 -9.27 -15.35
N ASP A 149 -10.03 -8.21 -14.73
CA ASP A 149 -10.47 -7.01 -15.42
C ASP A 149 -9.33 -6.33 -16.19
N GLU A 150 -8.16 -6.21 -15.59
CA GLU A 150 -6.98 -5.69 -16.29
C GLU A 150 -6.54 -6.55 -17.47
N ARG A 151 -6.63 -7.87 -17.32
CA ARG A 151 -6.32 -8.79 -18.42
C ARG A 151 -7.33 -8.75 -19.55
N ILE A 152 -8.60 -8.58 -19.22
CA ILE A 152 -9.70 -8.51 -20.22
C ILE A 152 -9.70 -7.13 -20.92
N ARG A 153 -9.34 -6.06 -20.20
CA ARG A 153 -9.28 -4.70 -20.72
C ARG A 153 -8.01 -4.38 -21.49
N LYS A 154 -7.03 -5.26 -21.58
CA LYS A 154 -5.92 -5.08 -22.52
C LYS A 154 -6.50 -4.96 -23.91
N PRO A 155 -6.26 -3.84 -24.63
CA PRO A 155 -6.97 -3.57 -25.87
C PRO A 155 -6.68 -4.67 -26.88
N LYS A 156 -7.74 -5.22 -27.47
CA LYS A 156 -7.71 -5.88 -28.77
C LYS A 156 -7.29 -4.81 -29.79
N GLY A 157 -6.00 -4.53 -29.93
CA GLY A 157 -5.59 -3.45 -30.83
C GLY A 157 -4.09 -3.17 -30.85
N GLU A 158 -3.24 -4.15 -30.62
CA GLU A 158 -1.88 -4.17 -31.16
C GLU A 158 -1.71 -5.45 -31.93
N THR A 159 -2.38 -5.56 -33.05
CA THR A 159 -1.89 -6.36 -34.16
C THR A 159 -0.84 -5.54 -34.87
N ARG A 160 0.35 -6.06 -34.84
CA ARG A 160 1.60 -5.79 -35.57
C ARG A 160 1.47 -4.91 -36.82
#